data_594a70e33609871ea19e7b70ab712dde
#
_entry.id   594a70e33609871ea19e7b70ab712dde
#
_cell.length_a   1.000
_cell.length_b   1.000
_cell.length_c   1.000
_cell.angle_alpha   90.00
_cell.angle_beta   90.00
_cell.angle_gamma   90.00
#
_symmetry.space_group_name_H-M   'P 1'
#
loop_
_entity.id
_entity.type
_entity.pdbx_description
1 polymer ?
#
loop_
_entity_poly.entity_id
_entity_poly.type
_entity_poly.pdbx_seq_one_letter_code
_entity_poly.pdbx_strand_id
1 'polypeptide(L)'
;MIRKTYGTVIVLCAIKQIIMESEHMKDNIRKYLNFWIWLLLHALCIYPGVYYAIGQSYHSPFSIWTHLAFLLMSLFYTVYTFLLAWYKKGKARYLTIIYLVGAIGFFLNYLTLRYPALYTPDLESFILLSNFLAFAPFAGFSIIQDKCNPVILIGIICVAVVIVNEYRNYAFSKNKNQEE
;
A
#
# COMPACT_ATOMS: atom_id res chain seq x y z
N MET A 1 38.31 -30.84 -35.30
CA MET A 1 36.88 -30.43 -35.32
C MET A 1 36.33 -30.05 -33.94
N ILE A 2 36.83 -30.59 -32.84
CA ILE A 2 36.34 -30.39 -31.46
C ILE A 2 36.56 -28.95 -30.91
N ARG A 3 37.63 -28.24 -31.31
CA ARG A 3 37.91 -26.87 -30.77
C ARG A 3 36.89 -25.78 -31.13
N LYS A 4 36.19 -25.91 -32.27
CA LYS A 4 35.17 -24.90 -32.69
C LYS A 4 33.89 -24.99 -31.86
N THR A 5 33.54 -26.17 -31.36
CA THR A 5 32.30 -26.39 -30.59
C THR A 5 32.37 -25.78 -29.19
N TYR A 6 33.55 -25.83 -28.54
CA TYR A 6 33.72 -25.24 -27.22
C TYR A 6 33.59 -23.69 -27.22
N GLY A 7 34.12 -23.03 -28.25
CA GLY A 7 34.00 -21.56 -28.36
C GLY A 7 32.53 -21.11 -28.49
N THR A 8 31.74 -21.83 -29.25
CA THR A 8 30.31 -21.51 -29.47
C THR A 8 29.47 -21.71 -28.19
N VAL A 9 29.77 -22.76 -27.40
CA VAL A 9 29.08 -23.03 -26.12
C VAL A 9 29.40 -21.95 -25.09
N ILE A 10 30.67 -21.52 -24.98
CA ILE A 10 31.07 -20.45 -24.04
C ILE A 10 30.38 -19.12 -24.42
N VAL A 11 30.33 -18.77 -25.71
CA VAL A 11 29.65 -17.55 -26.17
C VAL A 11 28.16 -17.60 -25.88
N LEU A 12 27.50 -18.73 -26.10
CA LEU A 12 26.07 -18.91 -25.80
C LEU A 12 25.79 -18.80 -24.29
N CYS A 13 26.63 -19.38 -23.43
CA CYS A 13 26.53 -19.24 -21.98
C CYS A 13 26.70 -17.77 -21.52
N ALA A 14 27.69 -17.07 -22.08
CA ALA A 14 27.90 -15.66 -21.75
C ALA A 14 26.73 -14.78 -22.19
N ILE A 15 26.17 -15.00 -23.38
CA ILE A 15 24.99 -14.28 -23.86
C ILE A 15 23.79 -14.56 -22.96
N LYS A 16 23.54 -15.84 -22.59
CA LYS A 16 22.46 -16.21 -21.67
C LYS A 16 22.62 -15.51 -20.32
N GLN A 17 23.84 -15.44 -19.78
CA GLN A 17 24.11 -14.77 -18.53
C GLN A 17 23.84 -13.27 -18.61
N ILE A 18 24.29 -12.57 -19.67
CA ILE A 18 24.03 -11.16 -19.90
C ILE A 18 22.54 -10.88 -20.03
N ILE A 19 21.79 -11.75 -20.71
CA ILE A 19 20.33 -11.60 -20.82
C ILE A 19 19.66 -11.77 -19.46
N MET A 20 20.04 -12.76 -18.66
CA MET A 20 19.49 -12.97 -17.31
C MET A 20 19.81 -11.80 -16.38
N GLU A 21 21.03 -11.26 -16.41
CA GLU A 21 21.42 -10.09 -15.62
C GLU A 21 20.65 -8.84 -16.03
N SER A 22 20.42 -8.65 -17.34
CA SER A 22 19.63 -7.55 -17.88
C SER A 22 18.16 -7.64 -17.45
N GLU A 23 17.54 -8.83 -17.43
CA GLU A 23 16.18 -9.04 -16.97
C GLU A 23 16.07 -8.82 -15.45
N HIS A 24 17.01 -9.31 -14.68
CA HIS A 24 17.07 -9.10 -13.22
C HIS A 24 17.22 -7.60 -12.89
N MET A 25 18.04 -6.87 -13.65
CA MET A 25 18.20 -5.42 -13.48
C MET A 25 16.90 -4.68 -13.79
N LYS A 26 16.19 -5.04 -14.88
CA LYS A 26 14.88 -4.46 -15.22
C LYS A 26 13.83 -4.72 -14.14
N ASP A 27 13.77 -5.91 -13.58
CA ASP A 27 12.82 -6.25 -12.52
C ASP A 27 13.13 -5.48 -11.22
N ASN A 28 14.40 -5.28 -10.88
CA ASN A 28 14.79 -4.46 -9.73
C ASN A 28 14.42 -3.00 -9.95
N ILE A 29 14.73 -2.41 -11.11
CA ILE A 29 14.35 -1.02 -11.45
C ILE A 29 12.83 -0.87 -11.35
N ARG A 30 12.05 -1.79 -11.91
CA ARG A 30 10.59 -1.76 -11.86
C ARG A 30 10.04 -1.85 -10.42
N LYS A 31 10.68 -2.66 -9.57
CA LYS A 31 10.31 -2.78 -8.15
C LYS A 31 10.53 -1.46 -7.39
N TYR A 32 11.69 -0.82 -7.59
CA TYR A 32 11.98 0.48 -6.99
C TYR A 32 11.07 1.58 -7.56
N LEU A 33 10.83 1.59 -8.85
CA LEU A 33 9.93 2.54 -9.50
C LEU A 33 8.50 2.42 -8.93
N ASN A 34 7.97 1.23 -8.79
CA ASN A 34 6.64 1.00 -8.20
C ASN A 34 6.56 1.49 -6.75
N PHE A 35 7.62 1.28 -5.95
CA PHE A 35 7.70 1.82 -4.59
C PHE A 35 7.66 3.35 -4.59
N TRP A 36 8.48 4.01 -5.42
CA TRP A 36 8.54 5.47 -5.47
C TRP A 36 7.25 6.09 -6.00
N ILE A 37 6.63 5.49 -7.02
CA ILE A 37 5.33 5.95 -7.54
C ILE A 37 4.27 5.82 -6.44
N TRP A 38 4.21 4.69 -5.75
CA TRP A 38 3.27 4.50 -4.66
C TRP A 38 3.51 5.49 -3.52
N LEU A 39 4.76 5.69 -3.11
CA LEU A 39 5.14 6.63 -2.06
C LEU A 39 4.75 8.08 -2.44
N LEU A 40 4.99 8.46 -3.68
CA LEU A 40 4.61 9.78 -4.19
C LEU A 40 3.08 9.95 -4.16
N LEU A 41 2.33 8.99 -4.66
CA LEU A 41 0.87 9.03 -4.63
C LEU A 41 0.34 9.06 -3.19
N HIS A 42 0.94 8.27 -2.31
CA HIS A 42 0.61 8.26 -0.89
C HIS A 42 0.82 9.65 -0.25
N ALA A 43 2.00 10.23 -0.45
CA ALA A 43 2.31 11.57 0.04
C ALA A 43 1.39 12.65 -0.54
N LEU A 44 1.08 12.58 -1.84
CA LEU A 44 0.13 13.50 -2.49
C LEU A 44 -1.30 13.36 -1.97
N CYS A 45 -1.70 12.18 -1.49
CA CYS A 45 -3.02 11.96 -0.90
C CYS A 45 -3.09 12.31 0.60
N ILE A 46 -1.97 12.24 1.33
CA ILE A 46 -1.95 12.54 2.78
C ILE A 46 -2.36 13.99 3.04
N TYR A 47 -1.73 14.96 2.39
CA TYR A 47 -1.99 16.37 2.68
C TYR A 47 -3.44 16.77 2.43
N PRO A 48 -4.02 16.57 1.24
CA PRO A 48 -5.43 16.88 1.02
C PRO A 48 -6.36 16.04 1.90
N GLY A 49 -6.01 14.78 2.19
CA GLY A 49 -6.81 13.92 3.07
C GLY A 49 -6.86 14.44 4.50
N VAL A 50 -5.74 14.89 5.05
CA VAL A 50 -5.69 15.53 6.38
C VAL A 50 -6.46 16.84 6.38
N TYR A 51 -6.28 17.68 5.36
CA TYR A 51 -7.02 18.93 5.22
C TYR A 51 -8.54 18.69 5.19
N TYR A 52 -8.98 17.71 4.43
CA TYR A 52 -10.39 17.34 4.35
C TYR A 52 -10.92 16.81 5.68
N ALA A 53 -10.20 15.90 6.35
CA ALA A 53 -10.58 15.35 7.64
C ALA A 53 -10.71 16.44 8.73
N ILE A 54 -9.75 17.37 8.78
CA ILE A 54 -9.79 18.51 9.68
C ILE A 54 -10.99 19.41 9.37
N GLY A 55 -11.20 19.75 8.10
CA GLY A 55 -12.32 20.58 7.68
C GLY A 55 -13.68 19.96 8.03
N GLN A 56 -13.84 18.65 7.90
CA GLN A 56 -15.05 17.94 8.34
C GLN A 56 -15.25 18.08 9.87
N SER A 57 -14.20 17.95 10.66
CA SER A 57 -14.27 18.07 12.13
C SER A 57 -14.69 19.46 12.58
N TYR A 58 -14.34 20.51 11.83
CA TYR A 58 -14.72 21.90 12.11
C TYR A 58 -16.02 22.33 11.40
N HIS A 59 -16.77 21.37 10.82
CA HIS A 59 -18.02 21.66 10.08
C HIS A 59 -17.85 22.70 8.98
N SER A 60 -16.67 22.76 8.37
CA SER A 60 -16.43 23.66 7.24
C SER A 60 -17.35 23.30 6.09
N PRO A 61 -18.06 24.28 5.50
CA PRO A 61 -19.00 24.01 4.40
C PRO A 61 -18.21 23.71 3.11
N PHE A 62 -17.79 22.46 2.94
CA PHE A 62 -17.24 22.04 1.66
C PHE A 62 -18.34 21.96 0.60
N SER A 63 -18.00 22.38 -0.60
CA SER A 63 -18.90 22.20 -1.74
C SER A 63 -19.08 20.71 -2.07
N ILE A 64 -20.19 20.35 -2.70
CA ILE A 64 -20.43 18.98 -3.14
C ILE A 64 -19.33 18.49 -4.10
N TRP A 65 -18.76 19.39 -4.89
CA TRP A 65 -17.67 19.09 -5.80
C TRP A 65 -16.38 18.73 -5.06
N THR A 66 -16.12 19.40 -3.93
CA THR A 66 -14.98 19.07 -3.06
C THR A 66 -15.15 17.68 -2.47
N HIS A 67 -16.33 17.35 -1.93
CA HIS A 67 -16.61 16.01 -1.42
C HIS A 67 -16.43 14.93 -2.51
N LEU A 68 -16.96 15.18 -3.71
CA LEU A 68 -16.82 14.25 -4.83
C LEU A 68 -15.36 14.05 -5.24
N ALA A 69 -14.58 15.14 -5.30
CA ALA A 69 -13.15 15.07 -5.63
C ALA A 69 -12.37 14.22 -4.64
N PHE A 70 -12.59 14.39 -3.32
CA PHE A 70 -11.94 13.58 -2.31
C PHE A 70 -12.39 12.12 -2.32
N LEU A 71 -13.66 11.85 -2.59
CA LEU A 71 -14.16 10.49 -2.76
C LEU A 71 -13.48 9.80 -3.95
N LEU A 72 -13.40 10.46 -5.10
CA LEU A 72 -12.71 9.94 -6.28
C LEU A 72 -11.23 9.71 -6.04
N MET A 73 -10.55 10.63 -5.34
CA MET A 73 -9.15 10.47 -4.94
C MET A 73 -8.96 9.21 -4.07
N SER A 74 -9.80 9.02 -3.06
CA SER A 74 -9.73 7.87 -2.15
C SER A 74 -10.04 6.55 -2.88
N LEU A 75 -11.01 6.55 -3.79
CA LEU A 75 -11.32 5.39 -4.64
C LEU A 75 -10.15 5.05 -5.56
N PHE A 76 -9.60 6.05 -6.27
CA PHE A 76 -8.44 5.85 -7.14
C PHE A 76 -7.25 5.30 -6.36
N TYR A 77 -6.93 5.89 -5.20
CA TYR A 77 -5.84 5.43 -4.36
C TYR A 77 -6.06 3.99 -3.88
N THR A 78 -7.28 3.64 -3.47
CA THR A 78 -7.64 2.28 -3.06
C THR A 78 -7.42 1.28 -4.19
N VAL A 79 -8.00 1.55 -5.37
CA VAL A 79 -7.86 0.68 -6.54
C VAL A 79 -6.39 0.52 -6.92
N TYR A 80 -5.63 1.62 -6.99
CA TYR A 80 -4.21 1.58 -7.31
C TYR A 80 -3.42 0.72 -6.31
N THR A 81 -3.69 0.85 -5.01
CA THR A 81 -3.00 0.07 -3.98
C THR A 81 -3.31 -1.43 -4.10
N PHE A 82 -4.57 -1.80 -4.35
CA PHE A 82 -4.94 -3.19 -4.59
C PHE A 82 -4.31 -3.75 -5.86
N LEU A 83 -4.31 -2.99 -6.96
CA LEU A 83 -3.65 -3.40 -8.20
C LEU A 83 -2.15 -3.58 -7.99
N LEU A 84 -1.51 -2.67 -7.26
CA LEU A 84 -0.09 -2.79 -6.93
C LEU A 84 0.18 -4.05 -6.08
N ALA A 85 -0.64 -4.31 -5.05
CA ALA A 85 -0.53 -5.51 -4.22
C ALA A 85 -0.70 -6.80 -5.03
N TRP A 86 -1.60 -6.80 -6.01
CA TRP A 86 -1.92 -7.98 -6.82
C TRP A 86 -0.92 -8.23 -7.95
N TYR A 87 -0.60 -7.19 -8.75
CA TYR A 87 0.20 -7.32 -9.97
C TYR A 87 1.70 -7.10 -9.79
N LYS A 88 2.16 -6.78 -8.58
CA LYS A 88 3.59 -6.58 -8.31
C LYS A 88 4.41 -7.80 -8.66
N LYS A 89 5.59 -7.57 -9.18
CA LYS A 89 6.65 -8.57 -9.26
C LYS A 89 7.52 -8.49 -8.00
N GLY A 90 7.60 -9.56 -7.22
CA GLY A 90 8.39 -9.64 -5.99
C GLY A 90 7.64 -9.21 -4.73
N LYS A 91 8.36 -9.22 -3.60
CA LYS A 91 7.79 -8.95 -2.26
C LYS A 91 7.71 -7.44 -2.02
N ALA A 92 6.54 -6.91 -1.67
CA ALA A 92 6.33 -5.52 -1.29
C ALA A 92 6.01 -5.41 0.21
N ARG A 93 7.01 -5.61 1.07
CA ARG A 93 6.85 -5.58 2.53
C ARG A 93 6.39 -4.23 3.07
N TYR A 94 6.72 -3.14 2.38
CA TYR A 94 6.28 -1.80 2.77
C TYR A 94 4.76 -1.66 2.80
N LEU A 95 4.03 -2.31 1.88
CA LEU A 95 2.56 -2.32 1.92
C LEU A 95 2.06 -3.04 3.17
N THR A 96 2.60 -4.23 3.48
CA THR A 96 2.22 -4.94 4.71
C THR A 96 2.47 -4.08 5.95
N ILE A 97 3.65 -3.46 6.07
CA ILE A 97 4.01 -2.68 7.26
C ILE A 97 3.05 -1.51 7.44
N ILE A 98 2.86 -0.67 6.41
CA ILE A 98 2.05 0.55 6.53
C ILE A 98 0.58 0.21 6.81
N TYR A 99 0.00 -0.75 6.09
CA TYR A 99 -1.39 -1.10 6.27
C TYR A 99 -1.64 -1.96 7.52
N LEU A 100 -0.64 -2.71 8.01
CA LEU A 100 -0.70 -3.38 9.32
C LEU A 100 -0.70 -2.35 10.46
N VAL A 101 0.16 -1.35 10.40
CA VAL A 101 0.15 -0.22 11.36
C VAL A 101 -1.21 0.47 11.35
N GLY A 102 -1.79 0.73 10.16
CA GLY A 102 -3.13 1.28 10.03
C GLY A 102 -4.21 0.38 10.66
N ALA A 103 -4.18 -0.92 10.41
CA ALA A 103 -5.14 -1.88 10.97
C ALA A 103 -5.04 -1.96 12.51
N ILE A 104 -3.81 -1.95 13.06
CA ILE A 104 -3.57 -1.90 14.51
C ILE A 104 -4.09 -0.58 15.09
N GLY A 105 -3.76 0.55 14.48
CA GLY A 105 -4.23 1.86 14.91
C GLY A 105 -5.76 1.96 14.89
N PHE A 106 -6.42 1.40 13.86
CA PHE A 106 -7.86 1.27 13.82
C PHE A 106 -8.42 0.48 15.01
N PHE A 107 -7.86 -0.69 15.28
CA PHE A 107 -8.30 -1.54 16.38
C PHE A 107 -8.12 -0.84 17.75
N LEU A 108 -6.98 -0.20 17.96
CA LEU A 108 -6.72 0.57 19.18
C LEU A 108 -7.65 1.77 19.33
N ASN A 109 -7.93 2.49 18.25
CA ASN A 109 -8.90 3.59 18.26
C ASN A 109 -10.31 3.08 18.63
N TYR A 110 -10.74 1.94 18.08
CA TYR A 110 -12.00 1.32 18.44
C TYR A 110 -12.04 0.92 19.93
N LEU A 111 -10.95 0.32 20.46
CA LEU A 111 -10.85 -0.04 21.87
C LEU A 111 -10.91 1.16 22.81
N THR A 112 -10.21 2.26 22.50
CA THR A 112 -10.23 3.48 23.33
C THR A 112 -11.60 4.15 23.34
N LEU A 113 -12.33 4.11 22.22
CA LEU A 113 -13.72 4.58 22.18
C LEU A 113 -14.65 3.72 23.05
N ARG A 114 -14.42 2.41 23.12
CA ARG A 114 -15.22 1.49 23.92
C ARG A 114 -14.82 1.48 25.40
N TYR A 115 -13.54 1.67 25.67
CA TYR A 115 -12.94 1.62 27.00
C TYR A 115 -12.05 2.85 27.24
N PRO A 116 -12.62 4.00 27.62
CA PRO A 116 -11.87 5.24 27.80
C PRO A 116 -10.72 5.15 28.82
N ALA A 117 -10.81 4.21 29.76
CA ALA A 117 -9.74 3.97 30.75
C ALA A 117 -8.41 3.47 30.14
N LEU A 118 -8.43 2.98 28.89
CA LEU A 118 -7.22 2.56 28.15
C LEU A 118 -6.51 3.73 27.49
N TYR A 119 -7.10 4.93 27.50
CA TYR A 119 -6.55 6.08 26.82
C TYR A 119 -5.34 6.62 27.60
N THR A 120 -4.17 6.60 26.95
CA THR A 120 -2.93 7.17 27.44
C THR A 120 -2.34 8.11 26.38
N PRO A 121 -1.53 9.12 26.75
CA PRO A 121 -0.91 10.03 25.78
C PRO A 121 -0.05 9.30 24.71
N ASP A 122 0.65 8.24 25.10
CA ASP A 122 1.46 7.45 24.17
C ASP A 122 0.59 6.69 23.17
N LEU A 123 -0.53 6.11 23.64
CA LEU A 123 -1.49 5.43 22.80
C LEU A 123 -2.19 6.40 21.84
N GLU A 124 -2.54 7.58 22.31
CA GLU A 124 -3.07 8.66 21.48
C GLU A 124 -2.11 9.03 20.35
N SER A 125 -0.83 9.23 20.68
CA SER A 125 0.21 9.57 19.71
C SER A 125 0.36 8.49 18.65
N PHE A 126 0.30 7.22 19.04
CA PHE A 126 0.34 6.09 18.08
C PHE A 126 -0.91 6.05 17.18
N ILE A 127 -2.11 6.25 17.75
CA ILE A 127 -3.37 6.30 16.99
C ILE A 127 -3.32 7.46 15.99
N LEU A 128 -2.88 8.65 16.41
CA LEU A 128 -2.73 9.80 15.51
C LEU A 128 -1.76 9.52 14.38
N LEU A 129 -0.60 8.95 14.67
CA LEU A 129 0.38 8.58 13.65
C LEU A 129 -0.17 7.55 12.66
N SER A 130 -0.85 6.51 13.14
CA SER A 130 -1.45 5.48 12.30
C SER A 130 -2.56 6.04 11.41
N ASN A 131 -3.38 6.96 11.94
CA ASN A 131 -4.42 7.66 11.20
C ASN A 131 -3.80 8.55 10.11
N PHE A 132 -2.74 9.28 10.43
CA PHE A 132 -2.04 10.11 9.47
C PHE A 132 -1.43 9.29 8.34
N LEU A 133 -0.75 8.21 8.65
CA LEU A 133 -0.05 7.40 7.66
C LEU A 133 -0.98 6.51 6.83
N ALA A 134 -1.97 5.90 7.45
CA ALA A 134 -2.78 4.90 6.77
C ALA A 134 -4.17 5.41 6.37
N PHE A 135 -4.79 6.30 7.14
CA PHE A 135 -6.17 6.72 6.93
C PHE A 135 -6.33 8.00 6.10
N ALA A 136 -5.37 8.92 6.16
CA ALA A 136 -5.50 10.19 5.46
C ALA A 136 -5.79 10.03 3.95
N PRO A 137 -5.18 9.10 3.21
CA PRO A 137 -5.51 8.88 1.80
C PRO A 137 -6.96 8.42 1.55
N PHE A 138 -7.63 7.90 2.58
CA PHE A 138 -9.01 7.40 2.50
C PHE A 138 -10.05 8.38 3.09
N ALA A 139 -9.63 9.58 3.49
CA ALA A 139 -10.52 10.56 4.15
C ALA A 139 -11.77 10.90 3.32
N GLY A 140 -11.71 10.79 1.99
CA GLY A 140 -12.86 10.99 1.11
C GLY A 140 -14.02 10.03 1.37
N PHE A 141 -13.78 8.86 1.98
CA PHE A 141 -14.87 7.96 2.37
C PHE A 141 -15.72 8.47 3.53
N SER A 142 -15.31 9.55 4.21
CA SER A 142 -16.13 10.19 5.25
C SER A 142 -17.47 10.73 4.70
N ILE A 143 -17.58 10.96 3.39
CA ILE A 143 -18.84 11.41 2.76
C ILE A 143 -19.99 10.40 2.95
N ILE A 144 -19.68 9.14 3.19
CA ILE A 144 -20.67 8.07 3.40
C ILE A 144 -20.95 7.77 4.87
N GLN A 145 -20.50 8.65 5.79
CA GLN A 145 -20.62 8.38 7.24
C GLN A 145 -22.06 8.14 7.71
N ASP A 146 -23.05 8.75 7.05
CA ASP A 146 -24.46 8.54 7.35
C ASP A 146 -24.97 7.12 7.01
N LYS A 147 -24.24 6.40 6.15
CA LYS A 147 -24.58 5.06 5.69
C LYS A 147 -23.70 3.97 6.29
N CYS A 148 -22.45 4.30 6.54
CA CYS A 148 -21.46 3.38 7.07
C CYS A 148 -20.41 4.17 7.87
N ASN A 149 -19.95 3.62 9.00
CA ASN A 149 -18.85 4.23 9.72
C ASN A 149 -17.57 4.17 8.85
N PRO A 150 -17.04 5.32 8.37
CA PRO A 150 -15.92 5.35 7.45
C PRO A 150 -14.66 4.75 8.07
N VAL A 151 -14.48 4.84 9.39
CA VAL A 151 -13.33 4.26 10.10
C VAL A 151 -13.35 2.74 9.99
N ILE A 152 -14.53 2.09 10.09
CA ILE A 152 -14.67 0.65 9.89
C ILE A 152 -14.32 0.26 8.45
N LEU A 153 -14.85 1.01 7.47
CA LEU A 153 -14.56 0.75 6.07
C LEU A 153 -13.05 0.84 5.77
N ILE A 154 -12.39 1.89 6.27
CA ILE A 154 -10.94 2.08 6.09
C ILE A 154 -10.17 0.95 6.77
N GLY A 155 -10.55 0.56 7.99
CA GLY A 155 -9.96 -0.58 8.68
C GLY A 155 -10.06 -1.88 7.88
N ILE A 156 -11.24 -2.17 7.29
CA ILE A 156 -11.44 -3.32 6.41
C ILE A 156 -10.53 -3.25 5.17
N ILE A 157 -10.41 -2.07 4.55
CA ILE A 157 -9.51 -1.86 3.41
C ILE A 157 -8.06 -2.15 3.81
N CYS A 158 -7.60 -1.64 4.95
CA CYS A 158 -6.24 -1.89 5.43
C CYS A 158 -5.97 -3.40 5.63
N VAL A 159 -6.87 -4.10 6.29
CA VAL A 159 -6.77 -5.56 6.48
C VAL A 159 -6.78 -6.30 5.15
N ALA A 160 -7.68 -5.93 4.24
CA ALA A 160 -7.78 -6.56 2.92
C ALA A 160 -6.49 -6.37 2.10
N VAL A 161 -5.88 -5.17 2.12
CA VAL A 161 -4.60 -4.92 1.45
C VAL A 161 -3.50 -5.80 2.03
N VAL A 162 -3.42 -5.94 3.37
CA VAL A 162 -2.44 -6.82 4.03
C VAL A 162 -2.63 -8.26 3.58
N ILE A 163 -3.86 -8.79 3.61
CA ILE A 163 -4.17 -10.17 3.22
C ILE A 163 -3.77 -10.42 1.76
N VAL A 164 -4.20 -9.55 0.83
CA VAL A 164 -3.88 -9.67 -0.60
C VAL A 164 -2.36 -9.62 -0.81
N ASN A 165 -1.69 -8.69 -0.15
CA ASN A 165 -0.25 -8.52 -0.28
C ASN A 165 0.53 -9.74 0.24
N GLU A 166 0.16 -10.28 1.40
CA GLU A 166 0.82 -11.46 1.97
C GLU A 166 0.52 -12.74 1.18
N TYR A 167 -0.72 -12.91 0.72
CA TYR A 167 -1.05 -14.01 -0.18
C TYR A 167 -0.16 -14.00 -1.44
N ARG A 168 0.02 -12.85 -2.07
CA ARG A 168 0.88 -12.70 -3.25
C ARG A 168 2.37 -12.87 -2.91
N ASN A 169 2.81 -12.42 -1.74
CA ASN A 169 4.18 -12.65 -1.26
C ASN A 169 4.46 -14.15 -1.07
N TYR A 170 3.50 -14.88 -0.51
CA TYR A 170 3.57 -16.33 -0.33
C TYR A 170 3.61 -17.08 -1.67
N ALA A 171 2.68 -16.78 -2.57
CA ALA A 171 2.61 -17.38 -3.89
C ALA A 171 3.91 -17.17 -4.69
N PHE A 172 4.48 -15.95 -4.64
CA PHE A 172 5.75 -15.64 -5.28
C PHE A 172 6.92 -16.45 -4.70
N SER A 173 6.95 -16.63 -3.37
CA SER A 173 8.00 -17.44 -2.73
C SER A 173 7.92 -18.92 -3.08
N LYS A 174 6.70 -19.46 -3.19
CA LYS A 174 6.47 -20.86 -3.55
C LYS A 174 6.94 -21.17 -4.98
N ASN A 175 6.62 -20.30 -5.92
CA ASN A 175 7.01 -20.49 -7.32
C ASN A 175 8.54 -20.45 -7.49
N LYS A 176 9.23 -19.55 -6.76
CA LYS A 176 10.69 -19.47 -6.81
C LYS A 176 11.38 -20.76 -6.33
N ASN A 177 10.85 -21.38 -5.26
CA ASN A 177 11.42 -22.63 -4.71
C ASN A 177 11.14 -23.88 -5.59
N GLN A 178 10.27 -23.77 -6.61
CA GLN A 178 10.02 -24.84 -7.57
C GLN A 178 10.91 -24.74 -8.82
N GLU A 179 11.55 -23.61 -9.04
CA GLU A 179 12.45 -23.35 -10.16
C GLU A 179 13.93 -23.60 -9.80
N GLU A 180 14.25 -23.71 -8.53
CA GLU A 180 15.58 -24.13 -7.98
C GLU A 180 15.64 -25.64 -7.79
#